data_6aa87c6120c95055406bb37c53f95f9a
#
_entry.id   6aa87c6120c95055406bb37c53f95f9a
#
_cell.length_a   1.000
_cell.length_b   1.000
_cell.length_c   1.000
_cell.angle_alpha   90.00
_cell.angle_beta   90.00
_cell.angle_gamma   90.00
#
_symmetry.space_group_name_H-M   'P 1'
#
loop_
_entity.id
_entity.type
_entity.pdbx_description
1 polymer ?
#
loop_
_entity_poly.entity_id
_entity_poly.type
_entity_poly.pdbx_seq_one_letter_code
_entity_poly.pdbx_strand_id
1 'polypeptide(L)'
;MKSDPTGPPDILIEPGAMYPPLSGVGYYARELLKAYSVLPGRFPMKILSYRFFLKSRTSAAEKYLETLAGEIGATVEIRRRTAPSGVHHRLRGSALRSPFPLDLAGPGGHRIYFFPNYVGAPLLRSTCVPVIYDLGFLRYPDALRARDHLYLRRYLPRTLRRASRIVVISETIKRELQEAFSIPDEKIAVIYPAVDHTAFRPDIPPEARAAVRAKYSLPGPYLFSLSTLEPRKNFPRLVEAYALLPADVRNRYPLAVAGGEGWKNEALFAAIRRLGLEDRVKFLGYIPGADRAPLMREADLFVLPSLYEGFGMPVLEAMACGTPVVTTERGAIPEVGGEAVVYADPLDPQSIAREMAAVLGDPALRRRLSAAGPLRAAAFRWEASARRLAGVFESAARDIP
;
A
#
# COMPACT_ATOMS: atom_id res chain seq x y z
N MET A 1 27.87 -12.29 -20.56
CA MET A 1 27.25 -13.58 -20.86
C MET A 1 26.06 -13.33 -21.76
N LYS A 2 26.02 -13.94 -22.95
CA LYS A 2 24.81 -13.92 -23.80
C LYS A 2 23.77 -14.78 -23.07
N SER A 3 22.56 -14.24 -22.87
CA SER A 3 21.45 -15.00 -22.30
C SER A 3 21.15 -16.18 -23.24
N ASP A 4 21.02 -17.36 -22.68
CA ASP A 4 20.52 -18.52 -23.40
C ASP A 4 19.09 -18.21 -23.90
N PRO A 5 18.80 -18.20 -25.19
CA PRO A 5 17.47 -17.89 -25.71
C PRO A 5 16.42 -18.96 -25.38
N THR A 6 16.83 -20.10 -24.80
CA THR A 6 15.96 -21.24 -24.45
C THR A 6 15.68 -21.29 -22.92
N GLY A 7 16.31 -20.44 -22.12
CA GLY A 7 16.10 -20.39 -20.68
C GLY A 7 14.81 -19.63 -20.28
N PRO A 8 14.35 -19.76 -19.02
CA PRO A 8 13.19 -19.02 -18.51
C PRO A 8 13.44 -17.50 -18.61
N PRO A 9 12.40 -16.68 -18.87
CA PRO A 9 12.55 -15.24 -18.99
C PRO A 9 12.97 -14.59 -17.66
N ASP A 10 13.83 -13.57 -17.75
CA ASP A 10 14.14 -12.72 -16.61
C ASP A 10 12.98 -11.78 -16.27
N ILE A 11 12.65 -11.64 -14.98
CA ILE A 11 11.75 -10.61 -14.47
C ILE A 11 12.57 -9.37 -14.12
N LEU A 12 12.32 -8.28 -14.84
CA LEU A 12 12.97 -6.99 -14.59
C LEU A 12 12.07 -6.08 -13.75
N ILE A 13 12.48 -5.76 -12.54
CA ILE A 13 11.70 -5.02 -11.56
C ILE A 13 12.10 -3.54 -11.58
N GLU A 14 11.11 -2.65 -11.74
CA GLU A 14 11.29 -1.21 -11.55
C GLU A 14 11.18 -0.88 -10.05
N PRO A 15 12.25 -0.38 -9.38
CA PRO A 15 12.28 -0.28 -7.91
C PRO A 15 11.68 1.01 -7.34
N GLY A 16 11.14 1.91 -8.16
CA GLY A 16 10.76 3.27 -7.73
C GLY A 16 9.82 3.35 -6.53
N ALA A 17 8.88 2.40 -6.44
CA ALA A 17 7.94 2.34 -5.31
C ALA A 17 8.58 1.83 -4.00
N MET A 18 9.69 1.11 -4.10
CA MET A 18 10.32 0.41 -2.96
C MET A 18 11.42 1.21 -2.26
N TYR A 19 11.69 2.44 -2.67
CA TYR A 19 12.62 3.32 -1.94
C TYR A 19 12.01 3.85 -0.64
N PRO A 20 12.80 3.97 0.44
CA PRO A 20 12.35 4.53 1.70
C PRO A 20 12.07 6.06 1.62
N PRO A 21 11.14 6.59 2.41
CA PRO A 21 10.25 5.85 3.31
C PRO A 21 9.18 5.05 2.54
N LEU A 22 8.96 3.80 2.96
CA LEU A 22 8.00 2.93 2.28
C LEU A 22 6.56 3.41 2.50
N SER A 23 5.85 3.62 1.40
CA SER A 23 4.38 3.72 1.39
C SER A 23 3.75 2.32 1.39
N GLY A 24 2.41 2.25 1.52
CA GLY A 24 1.67 0.99 1.37
C GLY A 24 1.94 0.27 0.04
N VAL A 25 2.13 1.05 -1.05
CA VAL A 25 2.52 0.54 -2.38
C VAL A 25 3.88 -0.16 -2.35
N GLY A 26 4.87 0.50 -1.74
CA GLY A 26 6.22 -0.05 -1.64
C GLY A 26 6.29 -1.27 -0.72
N TYR A 27 5.53 -1.26 0.37
CA TYR A 27 5.41 -2.40 1.27
C TYR A 27 4.81 -3.62 0.55
N TYR A 28 3.67 -3.44 -0.13
CA TYR A 28 3.06 -4.50 -0.94
C TYR A 28 4.03 -5.10 -1.96
N ALA A 29 4.69 -4.25 -2.75
CA ALA A 29 5.61 -4.70 -3.78
C ALA A 29 6.76 -5.53 -3.19
N ARG A 30 7.37 -5.05 -2.08
CA ARG A 30 8.48 -5.72 -1.41
C ARG A 30 8.07 -7.07 -0.83
N GLU A 31 6.98 -7.13 -0.07
CA GLU A 31 6.55 -8.36 0.58
C GLU A 31 6.04 -9.40 -0.44
N LEU A 32 5.35 -8.97 -1.49
CA LEU A 32 4.93 -9.85 -2.58
C LEU A 32 6.14 -10.48 -3.31
N LEU A 33 7.15 -9.68 -3.65
CA LEU A 33 8.36 -10.17 -4.31
C LEU A 33 9.21 -11.05 -3.39
N LYS A 34 9.29 -10.72 -2.10
CA LYS A 34 9.93 -11.56 -1.09
C LYS A 34 9.25 -12.93 -0.98
N ALA A 35 7.93 -12.97 -0.92
CA ALA A 35 7.19 -14.22 -0.91
C ALA A 35 7.32 -15.00 -2.24
N TYR A 36 7.38 -14.31 -3.38
CA TYR A 36 7.64 -14.92 -4.67
C TYR A 36 9.05 -15.55 -4.74
N SER A 37 10.05 -14.91 -4.12
CA SER A 37 11.45 -15.34 -4.16
C SER A 37 11.71 -16.72 -3.58
N VAL A 38 10.85 -17.22 -2.71
CA VAL A 38 10.99 -18.52 -2.07
C VAL A 38 10.21 -19.63 -2.76
N LEU A 39 9.47 -19.33 -3.83
CA LEU A 39 8.72 -20.34 -4.59
C LEU A 39 9.67 -21.22 -5.42
N PRO A 40 9.42 -22.54 -5.50
CA PRO A 40 10.15 -23.43 -6.39
C PRO A 40 9.82 -23.10 -7.86
N GLY A 41 10.80 -23.24 -8.75
CA GLY A 41 10.59 -23.07 -10.20
C GLY A 41 10.31 -21.62 -10.65
N ARG A 42 10.48 -20.63 -9.77
CA ARG A 42 10.27 -19.22 -10.09
C ARG A 42 11.24 -18.70 -11.16
N PHE A 43 10.80 -17.71 -11.91
CA PHE A 43 11.68 -17.01 -12.84
C PHE A 43 12.71 -16.14 -12.11
N PRO A 44 13.94 -16.00 -12.67
CA PRO A 44 14.95 -15.12 -12.09
C PRO A 44 14.47 -13.67 -12.05
N MET A 45 14.74 -12.99 -10.91
CA MET A 45 14.40 -11.58 -10.72
C MET A 45 15.63 -10.69 -10.76
N LYS A 46 15.51 -9.53 -11.41
CA LYS A 46 16.55 -8.52 -11.49
C LYS A 46 15.97 -7.14 -11.22
N ILE A 47 16.58 -6.39 -10.31
CA ILE A 47 16.21 -5.00 -10.07
C ILE A 47 16.90 -4.11 -11.10
N LEU A 48 16.14 -3.28 -11.80
CA LEU A 48 16.68 -2.31 -12.75
C LEU A 48 17.29 -1.11 -12.03
N SER A 49 18.58 -0.91 -12.23
CA SER A 49 19.28 0.31 -11.81
C SER A 49 19.73 1.09 -13.04
N TYR A 50 19.30 2.35 -13.16
CA TYR A 50 19.74 3.24 -14.25
C TYR A 50 20.88 4.13 -13.77
N ARG A 51 22.09 3.97 -14.33
CA ARG A 51 23.21 4.89 -14.15
C ARG A 51 23.17 5.99 -15.21
N PHE A 52 23.15 7.22 -14.77
CA PHE A 52 23.34 8.41 -15.59
C PHE A 52 24.73 8.99 -15.32
N PHE A 53 25.39 9.59 -16.30
CA PHE A 53 26.80 9.97 -16.35
C PHE A 53 27.30 11.00 -15.31
N LEU A 54 26.76 11.13 -14.13
CA LEU A 54 27.29 12.06 -13.12
C LEU A 54 27.85 11.34 -11.89
N LYS A 55 29.15 11.58 -11.66
CA LYS A 55 29.94 11.15 -10.49
C LYS A 55 29.23 11.48 -9.16
N SER A 56 29.35 10.61 -8.17
CA SER A 56 29.33 10.85 -6.74
C SER A 56 28.10 10.56 -5.87
N ARG A 57 26.93 10.19 -6.39
CA ARG A 57 25.78 9.80 -5.51
C ARG A 57 25.38 8.33 -5.62
N THR A 58 26.21 7.51 -6.22
CA THR A 58 25.90 6.11 -6.57
C THR A 58 26.00 5.14 -5.38
N SER A 59 26.86 5.37 -4.40
CA SER A 59 27.16 4.35 -3.39
C SER A 59 25.98 4.02 -2.43
N ALA A 60 25.26 5.04 -1.93
CA ALA A 60 24.16 4.79 -0.99
C ALA A 60 22.93 4.18 -1.67
N ALA A 61 22.56 4.68 -2.85
CA ALA A 61 21.42 4.15 -3.61
C ALA A 61 21.70 2.73 -4.15
N GLU A 62 22.93 2.47 -4.60
CA GLU A 62 23.35 1.13 -5.04
C GLU A 62 23.39 0.14 -3.89
N LYS A 63 24.00 0.52 -2.76
CA LYS A 63 23.98 -0.31 -1.55
C LYS A 63 22.56 -0.62 -1.09
N TYR A 64 21.63 0.37 -1.18
CA TYR A 64 20.23 0.11 -0.88
C TYR A 64 19.62 -0.91 -1.85
N LEU A 65 19.86 -0.78 -3.17
CA LEU A 65 19.34 -1.74 -4.16
C LEU A 65 19.95 -3.14 -3.99
N GLU A 66 21.20 -3.25 -3.60
CA GLU A 66 21.83 -4.54 -3.26
C GLU A 66 21.19 -5.17 -2.02
N THR A 67 20.93 -4.37 -0.98
CA THR A 67 20.20 -4.83 0.21
C THR A 67 18.79 -5.30 -0.16
N LEU A 68 18.05 -4.48 -0.90
CA LEU A 68 16.69 -4.82 -1.37
C LEU A 68 16.73 -6.10 -2.24
N ALA A 69 17.71 -6.22 -3.14
CA ALA A 69 17.88 -7.40 -3.99
C ALA A 69 18.09 -8.66 -3.16
N GLY A 70 18.92 -8.59 -2.13
CA GLY A 70 19.12 -9.68 -1.17
C GLY A 70 17.81 -10.06 -0.45
N GLU A 71 17.04 -9.06 0.00
CA GLU A 71 15.76 -9.29 0.70
C GLU A 71 14.70 -9.99 -0.17
N ILE A 72 14.62 -9.63 -1.45
CA ILE A 72 13.62 -10.19 -2.39
C ILE A 72 14.19 -11.31 -3.27
N GLY A 73 15.38 -11.83 -2.98
CA GLY A 73 16.02 -12.90 -3.75
C GLY A 73 16.23 -12.55 -5.23
N ALA A 74 16.58 -11.31 -5.52
CA ALA A 74 16.86 -10.78 -6.85
C ALA A 74 18.36 -10.45 -7.00
N THR A 75 18.77 -10.10 -8.24
CA THR A 75 20.07 -9.49 -8.53
C THR A 75 19.86 -8.06 -9.04
N VAL A 76 20.93 -7.24 -9.00
CA VAL A 76 20.87 -5.87 -9.54
C VAL A 76 21.41 -5.86 -10.97
N GLU A 77 20.55 -5.45 -11.93
CA GLU A 77 20.96 -5.21 -13.31
C GLU A 77 21.20 -3.71 -13.54
N ILE A 78 22.45 -3.31 -13.70
CA ILE A 78 22.82 -1.92 -13.93
C ILE A 78 22.78 -1.61 -15.43
N ARG A 79 21.89 -0.68 -15.83
CA ARG A 79 21.83 -0.16 -17.19
C ARG A 79 22.40 1.25 -17.27
N ARG A 80 23.45 1.41 -18.07
CA ARG A 80 24.03 2.73 -18.35
C ARG A 80 23.20 3.40 -19.46
N ARG A 81 22.76 4.64 -19.22
CA ARG A 81 22.12 5.47 -20.25
C ARG A 81 22.96 6.72 -20.48
N THR A 82 23.28 6.98 -21.74
CA THR A 82 23.86 8.26 -22.19
C THR A 82 22.72 9.22 -22.47
N ALA A 83 22.55 10.23 -21.60
CA ALA A 83 21.65 11.34 -21.87
C ALA A 83 22.37 12.66 -21.55
N PRO A 84 22.15 13.74 -22.31
CA PRO A 84 22.79 15.04 -22.08
C PRO A 84 22.45 15.60 -20.69
N SER A 85 23.42 16.23 -20.03
CA SER A 85 23.41 16.66 -18.63
C SER A 85 22.30 17.65 -18.22
N GLY A 86 21.72 18.40 -19.15
CA GLY A 86 20.66 19.37 -18.86
C GLY A 86 19.27 18.81 -18.63
N VAL A 87 19.04 17.54 -18.96
CA VAL A 87 17.72 16.86 -18.89
C VAL A 87 17.53 16.12 -17.56
N HIS A 88 18.59 15.95 -16.75
CA HIS A 88 18.63 15.04 -15.61
C HIS A 88 17.85 15.46 -14.36
N HIS A 89 17.80 16.75 -14.03
CA HIS A 89 17.08 17.20 -12.82
C HIS A 89 15.56 17.07 -12.94
N ARG A 90 15.03 17.09 -14.17
CA ARG A 90 13.60 16.87 -14.45
C ARG A 90 13.23 15.41 -14.63
N LEU A 91 14.19 14.48 -14.63
CA LEU A 91 14.04 13.09 -15.03
C LEU A 91 14.17 12.06 -13.88
N ARG A 92 14.24 12.47 -12.62
CA ARG A 92 14.04 11.57 -11.46
C ARG A 92 12.61 11.00 -11.53
N GLY A 93 12.51 9.74 -11.87
CA GLY A 93 11.22 9.06 -12.15
C GLY A 93 10.91 8.93 -13.64
N SER A 94 11.83 9.24 -14.54
CA SER A 94 11.54 9.49 -15.96
C SER A 94 11.95 8.41 -16.94
N ALA A 95 12.51 7.28 -16.51
CA ALA A 95 12.55 6.10 -17.38
C ALA A 95 11.14 5.75 -17.88
N LEU A 96 10.13 5.93 -17.00
CA LEU A 96 8.70 5.76 -17.29
C LEU A 96 8.11 6.85 -18.20
N ARG A 97 8.76 8.01 -18.32
CA ARG A 97 8.36 9.15 -19.17
C ARG A 97 9.12 9.20 -20.49
N SER A 98 10.06 8.28 -20.70
CA SER A 98 10.82 8.22 -21.94
C SER A 98 9.86 7.95 -23.12
N PRO A 99 9.95 8.71 -24.22
CA PRO A 99 9.26 8.35 -25.46
C PRO A 99 9.87 7.09 -26.09
N PHE A 100 11.10 6.72 -25.71
CA PHE A 100 11.82 5.58 -26.26
C PHE A 100 11.58 4.32 -25.40
N PRO A 101 11.36 3.16 -26.06
CA PRO A 101 11.21 1.90 -25.36
C PRO A 101 12.43 1.54 -24.51
N LEU A 102 12.15 1.04 -23.29
CA LEU A 102 13.21 0.69 -22.31
C LEU A 102 14.07 -0.48 -22.77
N ASP A 103 13.52 -1.35 -23.59
CA ASP A 103 14.14 -2.60 -24.05
C ASP A 103 14.90 -2.46 -25.38
N LEU A 104 15.01 -1.25 -25.96
CA LEU A 104 15.84 -0.99 -27.13
C LEU A 104 17.34 -1.05 -26.84
N ALA A 105 17.76 -0.71 -25.63
CA ALA A 105 19.17 -0.65 -25.24
C ALA A 105 19.47 -1.76 -24.22
N GLY A 106 19.77 -2.95 -24.67
CA GLY A 106 20.18 -4.04 -23.80
C GLY A 106 20.45 -5.34 -24.59
N PRO A 107 21.14 -6.31 -23.99
CA PRO A 107 21.30 -7.62 -24.62
C PRO A 107 19.92 -8.20 -24.89
N GLY A 108 19.71 -8.71 -26.09
CA GLY A 108 18.47 -9.37 -26.51
C GLY A 108 18.15 -10.55 -25.58
N GLY A 109 16.89 -10.78 -25.35
CA GLY A 109 16.37 -11.88 -24.53
C GLY A 109 14.92 -11.61 -24.18
N HIS A 110 14.15 -12.65 -24.04
CA HIS A 110 12.75 -12.59 -23.63
C HIS A 110 12.68 -12.15 -22.17
N ARG A 111 11.97 -11.05 -21.88
CA ARG A 111 11.94 -10.43 -20.56
C ARG A 111 10.55 -9.96 -20.19
N ILE A 112 10.22 -10.08 -18.90
CA ILE A 112 9.01 -9.55 -18.30
C ILE A 112 9.40 -8.33 -17.48
N TYR A 113 8.85 -7.17 -17.80
CA TYR A 113 9.02 -5.95 -17.01
C TYR A 113 7.89 -5.81 -16.00
N PHE A 114 8.20 -5.94 -14.74
CA PHE A 114 7.29 -5.73 -13.64
C PHE A 114 7.37 -4.30 -13.12
N PHE A 115 6.25 -3.58 -13.19
CA PHE A 115 6.12 -2.19 -12.74
C PHE A 115 5.20 -2.12 -11.52
N PRO A 116 5.73 -2.19 -10.32
CA PRO A 116 4.92 -2.21 -9.10
C PRO A 116 4.39 -0.82 -8.68
N ASN A 117 4.13 0.07 -9.64
CA ASN A 117 3.61 1.42 -9.35
C ASN A 117 2.86 2.03 -10.55
N TYR A 118 1.62 1.58 -10.79
CA TYR A 118 0.66 2.10 -11.78
C TYR A 118 1.15 2.18 -13.23
N VAL A 119 2.26 2.86 -13.48
CA VAL A 119 2.68 3.24 -14.83
C VAL A 119 3.89 2.45 -15.27
N GLY A 120 3.78 1.76 -16.40
CA GLY A 120 4.87 1.08 -17.09
C GLY A 120 5.47 1.94 -18.21
N ALA A 121 6.74 1.74 -18.47
CA ALA A 121 7.42 2.35 -19.61
C ALA A 121 7.03 1.69 -20.94
N PRO A 122 7.23 2.39 -22.09
CA PRO A 122 7.14 1.76 -23.39
C PRO A 122 8.14 0.60 -23.54
N LEU A 123 7.69 -0.50 -24.14
CA LEU A 123 8.48 -1.69 -24.48
C LEU A 123 8.18 -2.09 -25.91
N LEU A 124 9.15 -2.69 -26.64
CA LEU A 124 8.99 -3.19 -28.01
C LEU A 124 9.07 -4.71 -28.11
N ARG A 125 9.95 -5.34 -27.33
CA ARG A 125 10.31 -6.76 -27.43
C ARG A 125 10.05 -7.55 -26.17
N SER A 126 9.42 -6.91 -25.17
CA SER A 126 9.24 -7.48 -23.84
C SER A 126 7.82 -7.23 -23.37
N THR A 127 7.35 -8.04 -22.44
CA THR A 127 6.02 -7.91 -21.86
C THR A 127 6.00 -6.97 -20.66
N CYS A 128 4.87 -6.28 -20.47
CA CYS A 128 4.64 -5.31 -19.41
C CYS A 128 3.61 -5.83 -18.42
N VAL A 129 3.96 -5.88 -17.14
CA VAL A 129 3.07 -6.26 -16.04
C VAL A 129 3.05 -5.15 -15.00
N PRO A 130 2.10 -4.20 -15.04
CA PRO A 130 1.92 -3.16 -14.03
C PRO A 130 1.06 -3.66 -12.87
N VAL A 131 1.21 -3.00 -11.70
CA VAL A 131 0.32 -3.16 -10.55
C VAL A 131 -0.53 -1.90 -10.38
N ILE A 132 -1.84 -2.07 -10.27
CA ILE A 132 -2.81 -1.00 -10.04
C ILE A 132 -3.41 -1.13 -8.65
N TYR A 133 -3.23 -0.11 -7.82
CA TYR A 133 -3.63 -0.14 -6.42
C TYR A 133 -5.00 0.46 -6.16
N ASP A 134 -5.35 1.51 -6.88
CA ASP A 134 -6.66 2.15 -6.80
C ASP A 134 -6.92 3.03 -8.04
N LEU A 135 -8.14 3.51 -8.16
CA LEU A 135 -8.54 4.51 -9.14
C LEU A 135 -8.98 5.82 -8.46
N GLY A 136 -8.39 6.12 -7.31
CA GLY A 136 -8.67 7.34 -6.55
C GLY A 136 -8.50 8.62 -7.37
N PHE A 137 -7.60 8.63 -8.34
CA PHE A 137 -7.41 9.77 -9.25
C PHE A 137 -8.63 10.04 -10.16
N LEU A 138 -9.50 9.06 -10.37
CA LEU A 138 -10.77 9.23 -11.10
C LEU A 138 -11.93 9.56 -10.16
N ARG A 139 -12.00 8.86 -9.00
CA ARG A 139 -13.11 8.94 -8.05
C ARG A 139 -13.03 10.20 -7.17
N TYR A 140 -11.81 10.59 -6.77
CA TYR A 140 -11.53 11.69 -5.84
C TYR A 140 -10.36 12.55 -6.36
N PRO A 141 -10.50 13.18 -7.53
CA PRO A 141 -9.42 13.95 -8.16
C PRO A 141 -8.86 15.06 -7.25
N ASP A 142 -9.77 15.71 -6.49
CA ASP A 142 -9.41 16.78 -5.56
C ASP A 142 -8.64 16.30 -4.32
N ALA A 143 -8.69 15.01 -4.01
CA ALA A 143 -7.94 14.44 -2.90
C ALA A 143 -6.46 14.24 -3.24
N LEU A 144 -6.08 14.22 -4.51
CA LEU A 144 -4.70 14.06 -4.97
C LEU A 144 -3.98 15.41 -5.12
N ARG A 145 -2.65 15.33 -5.23
CA ARG A 145 -1.86 16.45 -5.74
C ARG A 145 -2.10 16.57 -7.24
N ALA A 146 -2.31 17.79 -7.73
CA ALA A 146 -2.60 18.07 -9.15
C ALA A 146 -1.59 17.40 -10.12
N ARG A 147 -0.31 17.39 -9.75
CA ARG A 147 0.76 16.74 -10.53
C ARG A 147 0.54 15.24 -10.67
N ASP A 148 0.14 14.55 -9.60
CA ASP A 148 0.00 13.10 -9.58
C ASP A 148 -1.30 12.69 -10.32
N HIS A 149 -2.37 13.47 -10.16
CA HIS A 149 -3.60 13.32 -10.94
C HIS A 149 -3.33 13.44 -12.45
N LEU A 150 -2.67 14.51 -12.90
CA LEU A 150 -2.35 14.72 -14.32
C LEU A 150 -1.45 13.61 -14.88
N TYR A 151 -0.48 13.16 -14.07
CA TYR A 151 0.42 12.07 -14.45
C TYR A 151 -0.33 10.76 -14.67
N LEU A 152 -1.15 10.32 -13.72
CA LEU A 152 -1.92 9.08 -13.84
C LEU A 152 -2.92 9.17 -15.00
N ARG A 153 -3.65 10.27 -15.11
CA ARG A 153 -4.62 10.48 -16.20
C ARG A 153 -3.99 10.40 -17.60
N ARG A 154 -2.75 10.87 -17.75
CA ARG A 154 -2.02 10.85 -19.04
C ARG A 154 -1.40 9.51 -19.35
N TYR A 155 -0.77 8.85 -18.38
CA TYR A 155 0.11 7.70 -18.65
C TYR A 155 -0.52 6.34 -18.35
N LEU A 156 -1.44 6.24 -17.39
CA LEU A 156 -2.08 4.97 -17.05
C LEU A 156 -2.84 4.35 -18.24
N PRO A 157 -3.68 5.07 -19.02
CA PRO A 157 -4.37 4.45 -20.15
C PRO A 157 -3.43 3.85 -21.20
N ARG A 158 -2.25 4.48 -21.39
CA ARG A 158 -1.22 3.96 -22.29
C ARG A 158 -0.57 2.69 -21.76
N THR A 159 -0.30 2.65 -20.46
CA THR A 159 0.23 1.46 -19.77
C THR A 159 -0.73 0.29 -19.89
N LEU A 160 -2.01 0.50 -19.57
CA LEU A 160 -3.04 -0.54 -19.60
C LEU A 160 -3.22 -1.15 -20.99
N ARG A 161 -3.20 -0.33 -22.04
CA ARG A 161 -3.30 -0.84 -23.44
C ARG A 161 -2.12 -1.74 -23.82
N ARG A 162 -0.91 -1.43 -23.35
CA ARG A 162 0.33 -2.14 -23.66
C ARG A 162 0.60 -3.32 -22.74
N ALA A 163 -0.04 -3.37 -21.58
CA ALA A 163 0.14 -4.44 -20.62
C ALA A 163 -0.30 -5.79 -21.22
N SER A 164 0.55 -6.80 -21.07
CA SER A 164 0.17 -8.19 -21.38
C SER A 164 -0.71 -8.75 -20.26
N ARG A 165 -0.37 -8.47 -19.02
CA ARG A 165 -1.16 -8.76 -17.83
C ARG A 165 -1.14 -7.55 -16.91
N ILE A 166 -2.20 -7.40 -16.12
CA ILE A 166 -2.36 -6.30 -15.15
C ILE A 166 -2.64 -6.93 -13.79
N VAL A 167 -1.85 -6.58 -12.80
CA VAL A 167 -2.11 -6.95 -11.41
C VAL A 167 -2.96 -5.87 -10.76
N VAL A 168 -4.04 -6.25 -10.10
CA VAL A 168 -4.85 -5.38 -9.23
C VAL A 168 -4.91 -5.97 -7.83
N ILE A 169 -5.17 -5.14 -6.81
CA ILE A 169 -5.05 -5.55 -5.42
C ILE A 169 -6.39 -5.95 -4.77
N SER A 170 -7.51 -5.90 -5.52
CA SER A 170 -8.83 -6.32 -5.06
C SER A 170 -9.77 -6.57 -6.24
N GLU A 171 -10.86 -7.32 -6.02
CA GLU A 171 -11.92 -7.52 -7.01
C GLU A 171 -12.65 -6.18 -7.30
N THR A 172 -12.75 -5.32 -6.30
CA THR A 172 -13.30 -3.98 -6.45
C THR A 172 -12.51 -3.18 -7.47
N ILE A 173 -11.17 -3.16 -7.35
CA ILE A 173 -10.31 -2.44 -8.32
C ILE A 173 -10.34 -3.10 -9.71
N LYS A 174 -10.49 -4.42 -9.78
CA LYS A 174 -10.70 -5.12 -11.06
C LYS A 174 -11.95 -4.60 -11.78
N ARG A 175 -13.09 -4.58 -11.07
CA ARG A 175 -14.36 -4.06 -11.64
C ARG A 175 -14.25 -2.60 -12.06
N GLU A 176 -13.72 -1.75 -11.19
CA GLU A 176 -13.53 -0.33 -11.52
C GLU A 176 -12.62 -0.11 -12.74
N LEU A 177 -11.57 -0.93 -12.87
CA LEU A 177 -10.65 -0.85 -13.99
C LEU A 177 -11.32 -1.27 -15.31
N GLN A 178 -12.15 -2.33 -15.26
CA GLN A 178 -12.95 -2.78 -16.39
C GLN A 178 -13.95 -1.73 -16.83
N GLU A 179 -14.69 -1.15 -15.88
CA GLU A 179 -15.65 -0.07 -16.14
C GLU A 179 -15.00 1.18 -16.75
N ALA A 180 -13.85 1.62 -16.19
CA ALA A 180 -13.25 2.88 -16.59
C ALA A 180 -12.44 2.79 -17.90
N PHE A 181 -11.89 1.61 -18.23
CA PHE A 181 -10.94 1.46 -19.34
C PHE A 181 -11.27 0.31 -20.29
N SER A 182 -12.38 -0.40 -20.09
CA SER A 182 -12.82 -1.54 -20.92
C SER A 182 -11.74 -2.61 -21.09
N ILE A 183 -11.01 -2.93 -20.02
CA ILE A 183 -9.95 -3.94 -20.04
C ILE A 183 -10.57 -5.34 -20.00
N PRO A 184 -10.17 -6.27 -20.88
CA PRO A 184 -10.65 -7.64 -20.87
C PRO A 184 -10.29 -8.38 -19.59
N ASP A 185 -11.18 -9.26 -19.13
CA ASP A 185 -11.06 -9.99 -17.85
C ASP A 185 -9.77 -10.83 -17.78
N GLU A 186 -9.42 -11.48 -18.86
CA GLU A 186 -8.25 -12.35 -19.00
C GLU A 186 -6.91 -11.60 -18.85
N LYS A 187 -6.91 -10.27 -19.00
CA LYS A 187 -5.72 -9.46 -18.76
C LYS A 187 -5.52 -9.09 -17.29
N ILE A 188 -6.55 -9.21 -16.46
CA ILE A 188 -6.52 -8.70 -15.08
C ILE A 188 -6.40 -9.87 -14.10
N ALA A 189 -5.38 -9.85 -13.28
CA ALA A 189 -5.19 -10.78 -12.18
C ALA A 189 -5.33 -10.06 -10.84
N VAL A 190 -6.23 -10.56 -9.98
CA VAL A 190 -6.37 -10.05 -8.61
C VAL A 190 -5.34 -10.74 -7.73
N ILE A 191 -4.44 -9.96 -7.14
CA ILE A 191 -3.43 -10.42 -6.19
C ILE A 191 -3.56 -9.58 -4.92
N TYR A 192 -4.26 -10.13 -3.94
CA TYR A 192 -4.50 -9.44 -2.68
C TYR A 192 -3.21 -9.11 -1.95
N PRO A 193 -3.12 -7.92 -1.33
CA PRO A 193 -2.21 -7.70 -0.22
C PRO A 193 -2.47 -8.69 0.91
N ALA A 194 -1.46 -8.90 1.73
CA ALA A 194 -1.56 -9.79 2.87
C ALA A 194 -0.92 -9.16 4.11
N VAL A 195 -1.06 -9.80 5.25
CA VAL A 195 -0.43 -9.38 6.49
C VAL A 195 0.66 -10.38 6.89
N ASP A 196 1.70 -9.88 7.54
CA ASP A 196 2.69 -10.74 8.19
C ASP A 196 2.11 -11.28 9.50
N HIS A 197 1.59 -12.50 9.48
CA HIS A 197 0.96 -13.16 10.63
C HIS A 197 1.96 -13.50 11.75
N THR A 198 3.27 -13.36 11.54
CA THR A 198 4.26 -13.51 12.60
C THR A 198 4.40 -12.22 13.41
N ALA A 199 4.20 -11.07 12.78
CA ALA A 199 4.25 -9.75 13.40
C ALA A 199 2.87 -9.30 13.91
N PHE A 200 1.83 -9.41 13.08
CA PHE A 200 0.46 -8.98 13.39
C PHE A 200 -0.38 -10.17 13.87
N ARG A 201 -0.49 -10.31 15.20
CA ARG A 201 -1.18 -11.42 15.86
C ARG A 201 -1.75 -10.99 17.22
N PRO A 202 -2.74 -11.69 17.78
CA PRO A 202 -3.34 -11.30 19.06
C PRO A 202 -2.41 -11.47 20.26
N ASP A 203 -1.47 -12.39 20.22
CA ASP A 203 -0.57 -12.79 21.30
C ASP A 203 0.77 -12.05 21.28
N ILE A 204 0.78 -10.76 20.94
CA ILE A 204 1.98 -9.92 21.02
C ILE A 204 2.47 -9.85 22.46
N PRO A 205 3.77 -10.07 22.72
CA PRO A 205 4.33 -10.09 24.07
C PRO A 205 3.99 -8.83 24.88
N PRO A 206 3.65 -8.98 26.17
CA PRO A 206 3.30 -7.85 27.04
C PRO A 206 4.39 -6.76 27.11
N GLU A 207 5.66 -7.18 27.08
CA GLU A 207 6.83 -6.29 27.12
C GLU A 207 6.87 -5.38 25.88
N ALA A 208 6.62 -5.94 24.69
CA ALA A 208 6.59 -5.17 23.44
C ALA A 208 5.43 -4.15 23.46
N ARG A 209 4.27 -4.55 24.00
CA ARG A 209 3.09 -3.68 24.15
C ARG A 209 3.37 -2.56 25.16
N ALA A 210 3.98 -2.88 26.31
CA ALA A 210 4.36 -1.89 27.32
C ALA A 210 5.40 -0.90 26.78
N ALA A 211 6.38 -1.39 26.02
CA ALA A 211 7.42 -0.56 25.41
C ALA A 211 6.85 0.50 24.45
N VAL A 212 5.89 0.14 23.57
CA VAL A 212 5.27 1.12 22.67
C VAL A 212 4.37 2.11 23.42
N ARG A 213 3.67 1.67 24.47
CA ARG A 213 2.88 2.59 25.32
C ARG A 213 3.77 3.64 25.99
N ALA A 214 4.91 3.22 26.53
CA ALA A 214 5.88 4.13 27.13
C ALA A 214 6.48 5.07 26.08
N LYS A 215 6.95 4.51 24.95
CA LYS A 215 7.59 5.26 23.85
C LYS A 215 6.69 6.36 23.31
N TYR A 216 5.41 6.07 23.12
CA TYR A 216 4.45 7.02 22.54
C TYR A 216 3.61 7.74 23.60
N SER A 217 3.96 7.60 24.88
CA SER A 217 3.26 8.22 26.02
C SER A 217 1.74 7.96 25.98
N LEU A 218 1.34 6.71 25.87
CA LEU A 218 -0.04 6.24 25.87
C LEU A 218 -0.30 5.38 27.13
N PRO A 219 -0.39 5.99 28.32
CA PRO A 219 -0.43 5.24 29.60
C PRO A 219 -1.75 4.51 29.84
N GLY A 220 -2.83 4.96 29.23
CA GLY A 220 -4.19 4.42 29.37
C GLY A 220 -4.72 3.74 28.10
N PRO A 221 -6.01 3.38 28.10
CA PRO A 221 -6.72 2.93 26.89
C PRO A 221 -6.79 4.05 25.85
N TYR A 222 -6.83 3.71 24.57
CA TYR A 222 -6.88 4.70 23.47
C TYR A 222 -7.57 4.17 22.22
N LEU A 223 -8.07 5.10 21.42
CA LEU A 223 -8.49 4.87 20.04
C LEU A 223 -7.30 5.05 19.13
N PHE A 224 -7.21 4.25 18.07
CA PHE A 224 -6.08 4.31 17.16
C PHE A 224 -6.52 4.47 15.70
N SER A 225 -5.83 5.32 14.97
CA SER A 225 -5.95 5.44 13.52
C SER A 225 -4.57 5.50 12.88
N LEU A 226 -4.36 4.75 11.81
CA LEU A 226 -3.07 4.68 11.12
C LEU A 226 -3.24 4.87 9.62
N SER A 227 -2.78 6.00 9.10
CA SER A 227 -2.63 6.24 7.66
C SER A 227 -1.84 7.51 7.39
N THR A 228 -1.36 7.69 6.15
CA THR A 228 -0.88 9.01 5.70
C THR A 228 -1.98 10.06 5.88
N LEU A 229 -1.63 11.24 6.39
CA LEU A 229 -2.58 12.34 6.57
C LEU A 229 -2.91 12.97 5.20
N GLU A 230 -3.92 12.42 4.53
CA GLU A 230 -4.40 12.88 3.22
C GLU A 230 -5.93 12.97 3.20
N PRO A 231 -6.54 13.81 2.33
CA PRO A 231 -7.98 14.05 2.34
C PRO A 231 -8.84 12.80 2.24
N ARG A 232 -8.41 11.80 1.46
CA ARG A 232 -9.13 10.55 1.24
C ARG A 232 -9.29 9.70 2.51
N LYS A 233 -8.40 9.87 3.50
CA LYS A 233 -8.44 9.17 4.78
C LYS A 233 -9.43 9.77 5.78
N ASN A 234 -9.96 10.96 5.45
CA ASN A 234 -11.12 11.56 6.12
C ASN A 234 -10.92 11.90 7.61
N PHE A 235 -9.69 12.22 8.01
CA PHE A 235 -9.36 12.56 9.40
C PHE A 235 -10.17 13.74 9.97
N PRO A 236 -10.53 14.78 9.20
CA PRO A 236 -11.40 15.84 9.70
C PRO A 236 -12.73 15.30 10.27
N ARG A 237 -13.40 14.40 9.53
CA ARG A 237 -14.65 13.79 10.01
C ARG A 237 -14.44 12.81 11.15
N LEU A 238 -13.30 12.12 11.20
CA LEU A 238 -12.94 11.31 12.39
C LEU A 238 -12.86 12.18 13.65
N VAL A 239 -12.23 13.34 13.57
CA VAL A 239 -12.11 14.28 14.68
C VAL A 239 -13.47 14.86 15.07
N GLU A 240 -14.31 15.20 14.09
CA GLU A 240 -15.69 15.63 14.33
C GLU A 240 -16.51 14.54 15.00
N ALA A 241 -16.42 13.29 14.55
CA ALA A 241 -17.08 12.15 15.17
C ALA A 241 -16.57 11.90 16.61
N TYR A 242 -15.26 12.00 16.80
CA TYR A 242 -14.67 11.87 18.14
C TYR A 242 -15.19 12.95 19.09
N ALA A 243 -15.38 14.18 18.63
CA ALA A 243 -15.96 15.27 19.41
C ALA A 243 -17.42 14.99 19.87
N LEU A 244 -18.16 14.20 19.10
CA LEU A 244 -19.54 13.81 19.41
C LEU A 244 -19.66 12.70 20.47
N LEU A 245 -18.58 12.00 20.78
CA LEU A 245 -18.58 11.01 21.85
C LEU A 245 -18.86 11.67 23.21
N PRO A 246 -19.49 10.97 24.18
CA PRO A 246 -19.68 11.44 25.53
C PRO A 246 -18.35 11.89 26.18
N ALA A 247 -18.39 12.89 27.04
CA ALA A 247 -17.20 13.49 27.65
C ALA A 247 -16.38 12.47 28.45
N ASP A 248 -17.03 11.57 29.18
CA ASP A 248 -16.41 10.49 29.94
C ASP A 248 -15.68 9.50 29.02
N VAL A 249 -16.24 9.18 27.84
CA VAL A 249 -15.61 8.34 26.82
C VAL A 249 -14.36 9.04 26.26
N ARG A 250 -14.45 10.32 25.87
CA ARG A 250 -13.30 11.09 25.38
C ARG A 250 -12.19 11.24 26.44
N ASN A 251 -12.58 11.39 27.70
CA ASN A 251 -11.63 11.48 28.80
C ASN A 251 -10.88 10.18 29.04
N ARG A 252 -11.56 9.05 28.84
CA ARG A 252 -10.98 7.72 28.99
C ARG A 252 -10.15 7.27 27.78
N TYR A 253 -10.56 7.63 26.57
CA TYR A 253 -9.98 7.15 25.32
C TYR A 253 -9.47 8.31 24.45
N PRO A 254 -8.25 8.82 24.65
CA PRO A 254 -7.65 9.76 23.69
C PRO A 254 -7.53 9.12 22.31
N LEU A 255 -7.59 9.93 21.24
CA LEU A 255 -7.42 9.50 19.87
C LEU A 255 -5.94 9.62 19.47
N ALA A 256 -5.27 8.49 19.31
CA ALA A 256 -3.91 8.43 18.78
C ALA A 256 -3.96 8.28 17.26
N VAL A 257 -3.32 9.21 16.54
CA VAL A 257 -3.24 9.22 15.07
C VAL A 257 -1.79 9.04 14.65
N ALA A 258 -1.51 7.98 13.90
CA ALA A 258 -0.19 7.68 13.36
C ALA A 258 -0.18 7.72 11.84
N GLY A 259 0.97 8.06 11.27
CA GLY A 259 1.20 8.08 9.82
C GLY A 259 2.12 9.21 9.41
N GLY A 260 2.57 9.15 8.16
CA GLY A 260 3.38 10.21 7.58
C GLY A 260 2.59 11.49 7.35
N GLU A 261 3.27 12.61 7.42
CA GLU A 261 2.74 13.89 7.00
C GLU A 261 2.37 13.84 5.51
N GLY A 262 1.11 14.00 5.21
CA GLY A 262 0.58 13.92 3.85
C GLY A 262 0.49 15.30 3.17
N TRP A 263 -0.72 15.67 2.75
CA TRP A 263 -0.99 16.95 2.10
C TRP A 263 -2.43 17.39 2.35
N LYS A 264 -2.71 18.71 2.24
CA LYS A 264 -4.05 19.29 2.45
C LYS A 264 -4.62 18.98 3.84
N ASN A 265 -3.80 19.17 4.89
CA ASN A 265 -4.15 18.83 6.28
C ASN A 265 -4.72 20.01 7.06
N GLU A 266 -4.86 21.17 6.45
CA GLU A 266 -5.31 22.42 7.09
C GLU A 266 -6.67 22.24 7.74
N ALA A 267 -7.61 21.56 7.05
CA ALA A 267 -8.96 21.27 7.55
C ALA A 267 -8.95 20.38 8.81
N LEU A 268 -8.03 19.41 8.90
CA LEU A 268 -7.85 18.55 10.06
C LEU A 268 -7.45 19.37 11.30
N PHE A 269 -6.38 20.15 11.17
CA PHE A 269 -5.90 20.96 12.30
C PHE A 269 -6.86 22.09 12.68
N ALA A 270 -7.57 22.66 11.71
CA ALA A 270 -8.64 23.63 11.97
C ALA A 270 -9.80 23.00 12.75
N ALA A 271 -10.21 21.77 12.41
CA ALA A 271 -11.25 21.04 13.13
C ALA A 271 -10.84 20.76 14.58
N ILE A 272 -9.61 20.30 14.84
CA ILE A 272 -9.09 20.05 16.19
C ILE A 272 -9.17 21.32 17.04
N ARG A 273 -8.64 22.45 16.55
CA ARG A 273 -8.71 23.74 17.27
C ARG A 273 -10.14 24.21 17.52
N ARG A 274 -10.98 24.17 16.49
CA ARG A 274 -12.40 24.59 16.59
C ARG A 274 -13.18 23.79 17.65
N LEU A 275 -12.80 22.52 17.84
CA LEU A 275 -13.49 21.59 18.74
C LEU A 275 -12.82 21.47 20.10
N GLY A 276 -11.70 22.18 20.36
CA GLY A 276 -10.97 22.15 21.63
C GLY A 276 -10.40 20.76 21.95
N LEU A 277 -9.83 20.08 20.96
CA LEU A 277 -9.38 18.70 21.09
C LEU A 277 -7.84 18.53 21.07
N GLU A 278 -7.09 19.62 21.22
CA GLU A 278 -5.62 19.62 21.14
C GLU A 278 -4.99 18.65 22.14
N ASP A 279 -5.55 18.56 23.35
CA ASP A 279 -5.07 17.66 24.40
C ASP A 279 -5.63 16.22 24.29
N ARG A 280 -6.56 15.98 23.37
CA ARG A 280 -7.25 14.70 23.20
C ARG A 280 -6.88 13.94 21.94
N VAL A 281 -6.39 14.64 20.91
CA VAL A 281 -5.92 14.06 19.65
C VAL A 281 -4.40 14.10 19.62
N LYS A 282 -3.77 12.94 19.70
CA LYS A 282 -2.33 12.82 19.76
C LYS A 282 -1.77 12.33 18.43
N PHE A 283 -0.94 13.14 17.78
CA PHE A 283 -0.22 12.74 16.57
C PHE A 283 1.09 12.05 16.94
N LEU A 284 1.25 10.79 16.49
CA LEU A 284 2.44 9.98 16.74
C LEU A 284 3.49 10.12 15.63
N GLY A 285 3.14 10.78 14.52
CA GLY A 285 3.99 10.86 13.34
C GLY A 285 4.14 9.51 12.63
N TYR A 286 5.21 9.40 11.83
CA TYR A 286 5.57 8.12 11.20
C TYR A 286 6.04 7.12 12.25
N ILE A 287 5.44 5.95 12.28
CA ILE A 287 5.82 4.86 13.19
C ILE A 287 6.62 3.78 12.46
N PRO A 288 7.73 3.28 13.06
CA PRO A 288 8.48 2.15 12.52
C PRO A 288 7.62 0.89 12.39
N GLY A 289 7.98 0.01 11.44
CA GLY A 289 7.22 -1.22 11.21
C GLY A 289 7.07 -2.11 12.45
N ALA A 290 8.12 -2.22 13.26
CA ALA A 290 8.12 -3.01 14.49
C ALA A 290 7.13 -2.52 15.56
N ASP A 291 6.80 -1.22 15.58
CA ASP A 291 5.89 -0.62 16.56
C ASP A 291 4.41 -0.74 16.15
N ARG A 292 4.13 -1.02 14.87
CA ARG A 292 2.75 -1.00 14.33
C ARG A 292 1.85 -2.03 14.97
N ALA A 293 2.29 -3.29 14.99
CA ALA A 293 1.50 -4.37 15.54
C ALA A 293 1.26 -4.23 17.06
N PRO A 294 2.27 -3.92 17.90
CA PRO A 294 2.03 -3.64 19.32
C PRO A 294 1.08 -2.47 19.59
N LEU A 295 1.19 -1.37 18.82
CA LEU A 295 0.27 -0.23 18.94
C LEU A 295 -1.16 -0.61 18.54
N MET A 296 -1.33 -1.37 17.47
CA MET A 296 -2.66 -1.85 17.07
C MET A 296 -3.25 -2.78 18.13
N ARG A 297 -2.46 -3.72 18.63
CA ARG A 297 -2.95 -4.69 19.63
C ARG A 297 -3.36 -4.04 20.95
N GLU A 298 -2.72 -2.96 21.35
CA GLU A 298 -3.01 -2.22 22.58
C GLU A 298 -4.20 -1.24 22.46
N ALA A 299 -4.60 -0.91 21.23
CA ALA A 299 -5.74 -0.04 21.00
C ALA A 299 -7.07 -0.74 21.37
N ASP A 300 -7.96 -0.02 22.04
CA ASP A 300 -9.31 -0.51 22.36
C ASP A 300 -10.22 -0.53 21.13
N LEU A 301 -9.93 0.34 20.16
CA LEU A 301 -10.65 0.43 18.90
C LEU A 301 -9.73 1.03 17.83
N PHE A 302 -9.66 0.40 16.67
CA PHE A 302 -9.07 0.97 15.47
C PHE A 302 -10.16 1.64 14.62
N VAL A 303 -9.91 2.87 14.18
CA VAL A 303 -10.90 3.62 13.39
C VAL A 303 -10.25 4.16 12.11
N LEU A 304 -10.83 3.83 10.95
CA LEU A 304 -10.38 4.34 9.64
C LEU A 304 -11.58 4.65 8.75
N PRO A 305 -12.17 5.87 8.82
CA PRO A 305 -13.36 6.24 8.08
C PRO A 305 -13.03 6.78 6.67
N SER A 306 -12.17 6.08 5.93
CA SER A 306 -11.72 6.51 4.61
C SER A 306 -12.88 6.69 3.62
N LEU A 307 -12.79 7.71 2.79
CA LEU A 307 -13.73 7.93 1.69
C LEU A 307 -13.59 6.90 0.57
N TYR A 308 -12.40 6.31 0.45
CA TYR A 308 -12.10 5.31 -0.56
C TYR A 308 -10.79 4.58 -0.25
N GLU A 309 -10.77 3.26 -0.39
CA GLU A 309 -9.59 2.41 -0.28
C GLU A 309 -9.53 1.40 -1.41
N GLY A 310 -8.33 1.22 -1.96
CA GLY A 310 -8.07 0.14 -2.92
C GLY A 310 -7.99 -1.24 -2.26
N PHE A 311 -7.70 -1.27 -0.94
CA PHE A 311 -7.68 -2.49 -0.13
C PHE A 311 -7.95 -2.22 1.36
N GLY A 312 -7.13 -1.39 2.02
CA GLY A 312 -7.27 -1.11 3.45
C GLY A 312 -6.31 -1.93 4.32
N MET A 313 -5.02 -1.94 3.98
CA MET A 313 -3.98 -2.64 4.76
C MET A 313 -4.08 -2.40 6.28
N PRO A 314 -4.26 -1.14 6.78
CA PRO A 314 -4.34 -0.92 8.22
C PRO A 314 -5.55 -1.58 8.88
N VAL A 315 -6.67 -1.73 8.15
CA VAL A 315 -7.85 -2.48 8.62
C VAL A 315 -7.50 -3.97 8.77
N LEU A 316 -6.85 -4.55 7.76
CA LEU A 316 -6.40 -5.94 7.81
C LEU A 316 -5.40 -6.19 8.95
N GLU A 317 -4.44 -5.26 9.15
CA GLU A 317 -3.44 -5.33 10.22
C GLU A 317 -4.09 -5.26 11.61
N ALA A 318 -5.06 -4.35 11.80
CA ALA A 318 -5.79 -4.23 13.07
C ALA A 318 -6.63 -5.50 13.34
N MET A 319 -7.32 -6.04 12.34
CA MET A 319 -8.04 -7.31 12.46
C MET A 319 -7.10 -8.46 12.83
N ALA A 320 -5.93 -8.56 12.20
CA ALA A 320 -4.94 -9.60 12.50
C ALA A 320 -4.45 -9.53 13.94
N CYS A 321 -4.33 -8.32 14.51
CA CYS A 321 -4.00 -8.12 15.92
C CYS A 321 -5.16 -8.42 16.88
N GLY A 322 -6.36 -8.72 16.40
CA GLY A 322 -7.56 -8.88 17.22
C GLY A 322 -8.08 -7.58 17.80
N THR A 323 -7.75 -6.45 17.21
CA THR A 323 -8.26 -5.13 17.60
C THR A 323 -9.61 -4.93 16.93
N PRO A 324 -10.68 -4.56 17.66
CA PRO A 324 -11.96 -4.18 17.06
C PRO A 324 -11.80 -3.04 16.07
N VAL A 325 -12.54 -3.05 14.97
CA VAL A 325 -12.41 -2.06 13.89
C VAL A 325 -13.74 -1.41 13.57
N VAL A 326 -13.75 -0.09 13.51
CA VAL A 326 -14.79 0.73 12.87
C VAL A 326 -14.21 1.33 11.60
N THR A 327 -14.87 1.11 10.47
CA THR A 327 -14.42 1.58 9.15
C THR A 327 -15.63 1.91 8.26
N THR A 328 -15.50 1.89 6.94
CA THR A 328 -16.55 2.31 6.01
C THR A 328 -16.80 1.27 4.91
N GLU A 329 -17.98 1.29 4.31
CA GLU A 329 -18.33 0.44 3.16
C GLU A 329 -17.86 1.05 1.82
N ARG A 330 -16.67 1.66 1.78
CA ARG A 330 -16.16 2.32 0.57
C ARG A 330 -14.96 1.62 -0.04
N GLY A 331 -14.95 1.55 -1.38
CA GLY A 331 -13.89 0.86 -2.11
C GLY A 331 -13.86 -0.63 -1.79
N ALA A 332 -12.67 -1.17 -1.55
CA ALA A 332 -12.47 -2.59 -1.27
C ALA A 332 -12.57 -2.97 0.22
N ILE A 333 -12.92 -2.05 1.11
CA ILE A 333 -13.01 -2.35 2.55
C ILE A 333 -13.99 -3.49 2.87
N PRO A 334 -15.22 -3.56 2.26
CA PRO A 334 -16.11 -4.69 2.49
C PRO A 334 -15.53 -6.04 2.09
N GLU A 335 -14.73 -6.06 1.03
CA GLU A 335 -14.03 -7.24 0.53
C GLU A 335 -12.96 -7.73 1.52
N VAL A 336 -12.37 -6.82 2.29
CA VAL A 336 -11.35 -7.13 3.32
C VAL A 336 -11.99 -7.42 4.66
N GLY A 337 -12.86 -6.54 5.15
CA GLY A 337 -13.43 -6.57 6.49
C GLY A 337 -14.51 -7.65 6.68
N GLY A 338 -15.38 -7.83 5.66
CA GLY A 338 -16.52 -8.72 5.78
C GLY A 338 -17.36 -8.41 7.02
N GLU A 339 -17.70 -9.42 7.79
CA GLU A 339 -18.46 -9.31 9.05
C GLU A 339 -17.56 -9.11 10.31
N ALA A 340 -16.23 -9.02 10.12
CA ALA A 340 -15.27 -8.89 11.20
C ALA A 340 -15.01 -7.43 11.64
N VAL A 341 -15.72 -6.48 11.04
CA VAL A 341 -15.62 -5.03 11.34
C VAL A 341 -17.01 -4.43 11.49
N VAL A 342 -17.07 -3.22 12.02
CA VAL A 342 -18.28 -2.38 12.03
C VAL A 342 -18.15 -1.29 10.99
N TYR A 343 -19.22 -1.07 10.22
CA TYR A 343 -19.25 -0.08 9.15
C TYR A 343 -20.01 1.18 9.57
N ALA A 344 -19.45 2.33 9.21
CA ALA A 344 -20.07 3.64 9.39
C ALA A 344 -20.13 4.39 8.06
N ASP A 345 -21.09 5.30 7.91
CA ASP A 345 -21.08 6.22 6.76
C ASP A 345 -19.93 7.23 6.91
N PRO A 346 -18.96 7.26 5.99
CA PRO A 346 -17.82 8.17 6.08
C PRO A 346 -18.19 9.64 5.86
N LEU A 347 -19.39 9.92 5.36
CA LEU A 347 -19.84 11.28 5.13
C LEU A 347 -20.62 11.86 6.33
N ASP A 348 -21.01 11.01 7.28
CA ASP A 348 -21.76 11.38 8.48
C ASP A 348 -20.94 11.18 9.77
N PRO A 349 -20.42 12.26 10.40
CA PRO A 349 -19.72 12.17 11.69
C PRO A 349 -20.57 11.55 12.79
N GLN A 350 -21.91 11.71 12.76
CA GLN A 350 -22.80 11.10 13.75
C GLN A 350 -22.86 9.58 13.60
N SER A 351 -22.85 9.08 12.35
CA SER A 351 -22.75 7.65 12.09
C SER A 351 -21.44 7.08 12.62
N ILE A 352 -20.31 7.73 12.32
CA ILE A 352 -18.99 7.29 12.82
C ILE A 352 -18.99 7.29 14.36
N ALA A 353 -19.47 8.35 15.00
CA ALA A 353 -19.52 8.46 16.46
C ALA A 353 -20.41 7.38 17.09
N ARG A 354 -21.57 7.13 16.52
CA ARG A 354 -22.51 6.08 16.98
C ARG A 354 -21.87 4.71 16.96
N GLU A 355 -21.21 4.34 15.86
CA GLU A 355 -20.57 3.02 15.74
C GLU A 355 -19.33 2.90 16.67
N MET A 356 -18.55 3.98 16.83
CA MET A 356 -17.49 4.03 17.82
C MET A 356 -18.02 3.81 19.25
N ALA A 357 -19.10 4.53 19.63
CA ALA A 357 -19.72 4.41 20.93
C ALA A 357 -20.32 3.02 21.17
N ALA A 358 -20.98 2.44 20.17
CA ALA A 358 -21.54 1.09 20.23
C ALA A 358 -20.46 0.04 20.51
N VAL A 359 -19.33 0.08 19.79
CA VAL A 359 -18.22 -0.87 20.03
C VAL A 359 -17.59 -0.64 21.42
N LEU A 360 -17.40 0.61 21.84
CA LEU A 360 -16.77 0.92 23.13
C LEU A 360 -17.69 0.56 24.31
N GLY A 361 -19.01 0.71 24.14
CA GLY A 361 -20.01 0.46 25.18
C GLY A 361 -20.45 -1.00 25.31
N ASP A 362 -20.21 -1.83 24.30
CA ASP A 362 -20.62 -3.25 24.29
C ASP A 362 -19.43 -4.21 24.38
N PRO A 363 -19.12 -4.76 25.56
CA PRO A 363 -18.05 -5.76 25.72
C PRO A 363 -18.27 -7.06 24.95
N ALA A 364 -19.52 -7.45 24.67
CA ALA A 364 -19.82 -8.65 23.91
C ALA A 364 -19.48 -8.44 22.42
N LEU A 365 -19.88 -7.31 21.86
CA LEU A 365 -19.52 -6.89 20.50
C LEU A 365 -18.00 -6.80 20.35
N ARG A 366 -17.29 -6.15 21.28
CA ARG A 366 -15.82 -6.08 21.24
C ARG A 366 -15.18 -7.46 21.23
N ARG A 367 -15.59 -8.37 22.10
CA ARG A 367 -15.08 -9.76 22.12
C ARG A 367 -15.35 -10.49 20.81
N ARG A 368 -16.55 -10.33 20.25
CA ARG A 368 -16.92 -10.93 18.95
C ARG A 368 -16.00 -10.42 17.83
N LEU A 369 -15.78 -9.10 17.72
CA LEU A 369 -14.92 -8.50 16.71
C LEU A 369 -13.45 -8.91 16.90
N SER A 370 -12.96 -8.93 18.16
CA SER A 370 -11.59 -9.35 18.48
C SER A 370 -11.32 -10.81 18.11
N ALA A 371 -12.33 -11.68 18.18
CA ALA A 371 -12.21 -13.09 17.78
C ALA A 371 -12.36 -13.26 16.27
N ALA A 372 -13.29 -12.53 15.63
CA ALA A 372 -13.58 -12.64 14.20
C ALA A 372 -12.45 -12.03 13.33
N GLY A 373 -11.83 -10.95 13.79
CA GLY A 373 -10.78 -10.24 13.06
C GLY A 373 -9.62 -11.14 12.62
N PRO A 374 -8.93 -11.85 13.52
CA PRO A 374 -7.82 -12.73 13.16
C PRO A 374 -8.23 -13.88 12.24
N LEU A 375 -9.44 -14.43 12.43
CA LEU A 375 -9.97 -15.48 11.56
C LEU A 375 -10.18 -14.98 10.13
N ARG A 376 -10.71 -13.76 9.98
CA ARG A 376 -10.88 -13.13 8.66
C ARG A 376 -9.53 -12.80 8.04
N ALA A 377 -8.60 -12.23 8.81
CA ALA A 377 -7.26 -11.86 8.35
C ALA A 377 -6.45 -13.08 7.87
N ALA A 378 -6.67 -14.27 8.43
CA ALA A 378 -5.99 -15.51 8.05
C ALA A 378 -6.19 -15.91 6.58
N ALA A 379 -7.21 -15.37 5.91
CA ALA A 379 -7.45 -15.59 4.47
C ALA A 379 -6.44 -14.84 3.59
N PHE A 380 -5.77 -13.83 4.11
CA PHE A 380 -4.84 -12.96 3.36
C PHE A 380 -3.40 -13.33 3.68
N ARG A 381 -2.77 -14.13 2.80
CA ARG A 381 -1.43 -14.70 2.98
C ARG A 381 -0.51 -14.37 1.81
N TRP A 382 0.70 -13.94 2.10
CA TRP A 382 1.68 -13.60 1.07
C TRP A 382 2.05 -14.79 0.18
N GLU A 383 2.04 -16.01 0.71
CA GLU A 383 2.31 -17.23 -0.08
C GLU A 383 1.23 -17.49 -1.14
N ALA A 384 -0.03 -17.19 -0.83
CA ALA A 384 -1.12 -17.31 -1.79
C ALA A 384 -1.01 -16.24 -2.88
N SER A 385 -0.68 -15.01 -2.49
CA SER A 385 -0.43 -13.89 -3.41
C SER A 385 0.76 -14.16 -4.32
N ALA A 386 1.84 -14.72 -3.78
CA ALA A 386 3.04 -15.09 -4.54
C ALA A 386 2.77 -16.18 -5.59
N ARG A 387 1.98 -17.21 -5.24
CA ARG A 387 1.58 -18.25 -6.23
C ARG A 387 0.75 -17.66 -7.37
N ARG A 388 -0.14 -16.70 -7.07
CA ARG A 388 -0.90 -16.00 -8.12
C ARG A 388 0.02 -15.16 -9.00
N LEU A 389 1.02 -14.48 -8.41
CA LEU A 389 2.01 -13.72 -9.16
C LEU A 389 2.84 -14.62 -10.10
N ALA A 390 3.21 -15.82 -9.65
CA ALA A 390 3.89 -16.80 -10.49
C ALA A 390 3.06 -17.13 -11.74
N GLY A 391 1.78 -17.41 -11.60
CA GLY A 391 0.87 -17.65 -12.73
C GLY A 391 0.73 -16.44 -13.67
N VAL A 392 0.79 -15.21 -13.13
CA VAL A 392 0.81 -14.00 -13.96
C VAL A 392 2.08 -13.94 -14.80
N PHE A 393 3.25 -14.21 -14.22
CA PHE A 393 4.51 -14.20 -14.95
C PHE A 393 4.59 -15.33 -15.98
N GLU A 394 4.13 -16.52 -15.64
CA GLU A 394 4.03 -17.65 -16.60
C GLU A 394 3.11 -17.30 -17.78
N SER A 395 1.97 -16.66 -17.48
CA SER A 395 1.06 -16.21 -18.54
C SER A 395 1.67 -15.10 -19.38
N ALA A 396 2.36 -14.12 -18.77
CA ALA A 396 3.04 -13.06 -19.48
C ALA A 396 4.22 -13.58 -20.32
N ALA A 397 4.87 -14.65 -19.89
CA ALA A 397 5.96 -15.29 -20.66
C ALA A 397 5.48 -15.85 -22.00
N ARG A 398 4.25 -16.37 -22.07
CA ARG A 398 3.65 -16.87 -23.31
C ARG A 398 3.34 -15.76 -24.33
N ASP A 399 3.20 -14.52 -23.88
CA ASP A 399 2.91 -13.36 -24.73
C ASP A 399 4.20 -12.64 -25.21
N ILE A 400 5.37 -13.16 -24.89
CA ILE A 400 6.65 -12.58 -25.36
C ILE A 400 6.73 -12.80 -26.87
N PRO A 401 6.95 -11.73 -27.68
CA PRO A 401 7.01 -11.82 -29.14
C PRO A 401 8.12 -12.71 -29.67
#